data_7ac656be96f00d42b87120110e946f07
#
_entry.id   7ac656be96f00d42b87120110e946f07
#
_cell.length_a   1.000
_cell.length_b   1.000
_cell.length_c   1.000
_cell.angle_alpha   90.00
_cell.angle_beta   90.00
_cell.angle_gamma   90.00
#
_symmetry.space_group_name_H-M   'P 1'
#
loop_
_entity.id
_entity.type
_entity.pdbx_description
1 polymer ?
#
loop_
_entity_poly.entity_id
_entity_poly.type
_entity_poly.pdbx_seq_one_letter_code
_entity_poly.pdbx_strand_id
1 'polypeptide(L)'
;MIVAGIDIGSRATKAVLLNKTALISSVICDTGPESVKTSESAMQALLKETGLTLKDVEYTVATGYGRILVPFANENISEISCHARGVNHCFPSVRTILDMGGQDCKAIRCDEHGRMVNFVMNDKCAGGTGRFLEIIAEVLNVPLSSIGEVALESRSNIPFNTICAVFAKSEAISYLRRGASKGDILAGLHEAIATRSVNLLKRVSIEKDFSISGGIAKNKGMVQKLKEK
;
A
#
# COMPACT_ATOMS: atom_id res chain seq x y z
N MET A 1 11.48 -22.05 16.30
CA MET A 1 10.34 -21.15 16.58
C MET A 1 9.78 -20.70 15.25
N ILE A 2 8.59 -21.18 14.93
CA ILE A 2 7.85 -20.78 13.73
C ILE A 2 6.76 -19.80 14.17
N VAL A 3 6.74 -18.63 13.51
CA VAL A 3 5.76 -17.58 13.80
C VAL A 3 5.07 -17.15 12.52
N ALA A 4 3.85 -16.64 12.65
CA ALA A 4 3.08 -16.12 11.54
C ALA A 4 2.77 -14.63 11.70
N GLY A 5 2.75 -13.92 10.58
CA GLY A 5 2.19 -12.57 10.46
C GLY A 5 1.08 -12.56 9.42
N ILE A 6 -0.05 -11.90 9.75
CA ILE A 6 -1.16 -11.77 8.81
C ILE A 6 -1.67 -10.33 8.79
N ASP A 7 -1.68 -9.72 7.61
CA ASP A 7 -2.22 -8.39 7.36
C ASP A 7 -3.54 -8.50 6.58
N ILE A 8 -4.63 -8.20 7.24
CA ILE A 8 -5.95 -8.10 6.61
C ILE A 8 -6.19 -6.66 6.19
N GLY A 9 -5.63 -6.31 5.04
CA GLY A 9 -5.82 -4.98 4.46
C GLY A 9 -7.20 -4.80 3.81
N SER A 10 -7.56 -3.56 3.50
CA SER A 10 -8.84 -3.24 2.86
C SER A 10 -8.99 -3.81 1.44
N ARG A 11 -7.90 -4.08 0.74
CA ARG A 11 -7.90 -4.60 -0.64
C ARG A 11 -7.26 -5.97 -0.75
N ALA A 12 -6.15 -6.17 -0.07
CA ALA A 12 -5.39 -7.42 -0.12
C ALA A 12 -5.03 -7.91 1.27
N THR A 13 -5.11 -9.22 1.45
CA THR A 13 -4.60 -9.95 2.61
C THR A 13 -3.22 -10.49 2.27
N LYS A 14 -2.29 -10.36 3.21
CA LYS A 14 -0.94 -10.92 3.10
C LYS A 14 -0.69 -11.74 4.35
N ALA A 15 -0.08 -12.90 4.17
CA ALA A 15 0.35 -13.71 5.29
C ALA A 15 1.75 -14.26 5.04
N VAL A 16 2.51 -14.43 6.12
CA VAL A 16 3.88 -14.92 6.08
C VAL A 16 4.11 -15.92 7.20
N LEU A 17 4.99 -16.90 6.94
CA LEU A 17 5.58 -17.77 7.95
C LEU A 17 7.07 -17.49 8.06
N LEU A 18 7.56 -17.33 9.27
CA LEU A 18 8.97 -17.12 9.58
C LEU A 18 9.49 -18.24 10.49
N ASN A 19 10.71 -18.71 10.22
CA ASN A 19 11.48 -19.46 11.20
C ASN A 19 12.55 -18.55 11.79
N LYS A 20 12.38 -18.14 13.04
CA LYS A 20 13.14 -17.03 13.65
C LYS A 20 12.96 -15.75 12.80
N THR A 21 13.97 -15.35 12.03
CA THR A 21 13.95 -14.17 11.14
C THR A 21 13.89 -14.54 9.65
N ALA A 22 13.99 -15.82 9.30
CA ALA A 22 14.00 -16.27 7.92
C ALA A 22 12.57 -16.48 7.40
N LEU A 23 12.25 -15.88 6.25
CA LEU A 23 10.98 -16.11 5.56
C LEU A 23 10.93 -17.54 5.03
N ILE A 24 9.91 -18.32 5.43
CA ILE A 24 9.66 -19.69 4.94
C ILE A 24 8.71 -19.64 3.75
N SER A 25 7.58 -18.94 3.88
CA SER A 25 6.56 -18.82 2.85
C SER A 25 5.77 -17.54 3.01
N SER A 26 5.17 -17.08 1.91
CA SER A 26 4.31 -15.89 1.90
C SER A 26 3.19 -16.03 0.89
N VAL A 27 2.02 -15.47 1.21
CA VAL A 27 0.87 -15.41 0.30
C VAL A 27 0.28 -14.02 0.26
N ILE A 28 -0.20 -13.62 -0.91
CA ILE A 28 -0.97 -12.39 -1.12
C ILE A 28 -2.23 -12.78 -1.89
N CYS A 29 -3.40 -12.38 -1.38
CA CYS A 29 -4.69 -12.60 -2.03
C CYS A 29 -5.62 -11.40 -1.83
N ASP A 30 -6.70 -11.33 -2.60
CA ASP A 30 -7.74 -10.31 -2.39
C ASP A 30 -8.45 -10.55 -1.05
N THR A 31 -8.70 -9.47 -0.30
CA THR A 31 -9.39 -9.59 1.01
C THR A 31 -10.85 -9.97 0.86
N GLY A 32 -11.54 -9.39 -0.15
CA GLY A 32 -12.98 -9.61 -0.30
C GLY A 32 -13.80 -9.12 0.91
N PRO A 33 -15.10 -9.48 0.98
CA PRO A 33 -15.98 -9.04 2.05
C PRO A 33 -15.90 -9.90 3.33
N GLU A 34 -15.33 -11.11 3.25
CA GLU A 34 -15.31 -12.09 4.35
C GLU A 34 -13.92 -12.26 4.96
N SER A 35 -13.46 -11.23 5.69
CA SER A 35 -12.10 -11.18 6.26
C SER A 35 -11.72 -12.41 7.09
N VAL A 36 -12.63 -13.00 7.82
CA VAL A 36 -12.39 -14.23 8.61
C VAL A 36 -11.97 -15.37 7.68
N LYS A 37 -12.83 -15.69 6.70
CA LYS A 37 -12.56 -16.77 5.73
C LYS A 37 -11.28 -16.51 4.92
N THR A 38 -11.04 -15.25 4.54
CA THR A 38 -9.83 -14.89 3.81
C THR A 38 -8.60 -15.13 4.68
N SER A 39 -8.65 -14.78 5.97
CA SER A 39 -7.55 -15.03 6.89
C SER A 39 -7.24 -16.52 7.05
N GLU A 40 -8.29 -17.33 7.21
CA GLU A 40 -8.16 -18.79 7.33
C GLU A 40 -7.61 -19.40 6.04
N SER A 41 -8.12 -18.99 4.88
CA SER A 41 -7.64 -19.47 3.58
C SER A 41 -6.18 -19.10 3.32
N ALA A 42 -5.78 -17.87 3.67
CA ALA A 42 -4.39 -17.43 3.54
C ALA A 42 -3.45 -18.26 4.44
N MET A 43 -3.85 -18.49 5.70
CA MET A 43 -3.08 -19.34 6.61
C MET A 43 -3.01 -20.78 6.10
N GLN A 44 -4.12 -21.35 5.65
CA GLN A 44 -4.14 -22.72 5.09
C GLN A 44 -3.24 -22.86 3.86
N ALA A 45 -3.20 -21.85 2.99
CA ALA A 45 -2.31 -21.85 1.84
C ALA A 45 -0.83 -21.95 2.24
N LEU A 46 -0.41 -21.14 3.24
CA LEU A 46 0.97 -21.18 3.77
C LEU A 46 1.30 -22.56 4.40
N LEU A 47 0.39 -23.08 5.21
CA LEU A 47 0.59 -24.35 5.89
C LEU A 47 0.67 -25.50 4.90
N LYS A 48 -0.18 -25.50 3.88
CA LYS A 48 -0.16 -26.51 2.81
C LYS A 48 1.15 -26.48 2.01
N GLU A 49 1.62 -25.28 1.65
CA GLU A 49 2.87 -25.12 0.89
C GLU A 49 4.09 -25.63 1.68
N THR A 50 4.10 -25.41 2.99
CA THR A 50 5.23 -25.75 3.86
C THR A 50 5.16 -27.14 4.49
N GLY A 51 4.02 -27.84 4.37
CA GLY A 51 3.76 -29.13 5.04
C GLY A 51 3.57 -28.99 6.55
N LEU A 52 3.38 -27.78 7.05
CA LEU A 52 3.15 -27.48 8.46
C LEU A 52 1.66 -27.51 8.81
N THR A 53 1.37 -27.60 10.10
CA THR A 53 0.03 -27.47 10.68
C THR A 53 -0.04 -26.20 11.55
N LEU A 54 -1.25 -25.76 11.88
CA LEU A 54 -1.42 -24.60 12.77
C LEU A 54 -0.78 -24.83 14.16
N LYS A 55 -0.66 -26.09 14.60
CA LYS A 55 -0.01 -26.44 15.88
C LYS A 55 1.49 -26.22 15.88
N ASP A 56 2.10 -26.18 14.70
CA ASP A 56 3.54 -25.93 14.54
C ASP A 56 3.86 -24.43 14.60
N VAL A 57 2.83 -23.56 14.51
CA VAL A 57 2.96 -22.12 14.59
C VAL A 57 2.82 -21.69 16.05
N GLU A 58 3.93 -21.24 16.64
CA GLU A 58 3.99 -20.90 18.06
C GLU A 58 3.33 -19.56 18.40
N TYR A 59 3.35 -18.61 17.45
CA TYR A 59 2.78 -17.28 17.67
C TYR A 59 2.32 -16.65 16.35
N THR A 60 1.15 -16.02 16.38
CA THR A 60 0.57 -15.31 15.23
C THR A 60 0.24 -13.87 15.59
N VAL A 61 0.77 -12.93 14.81
CA VAL A 61 0.41 -11.50 14.89
C VAL A 61 -0.51 -11.16 13.73
N ALA A 62 -1.65 -10.56 14.05
CA ALA A 62 -2.55 -9.98 13.05
C ALA A 62 -2.43 -8.46 12.99
N THR A 63 -2.53 -7.91 11.77
CA THR A 63 -2.49 -6.47 11.50
C THR A 63 -3.45 -6.09 10.37
N GLY A 64 -3.51 -4.80 10.03
CA GLY A 64 -4.43 -4.27 9.03
C GLY A 64 -5.81 -3.93 9.59
N TYR A 65 -6.71 -3.46 8.74
CA TYR A 65 -8.06 -3.07 9.13
C TYR A 65 -8.88 -4.23 9.72
N GLY A 66 -8.72 -5.42 9.16
CA GLY A 66 -9.44 -6.62 9.60
C GLY A 66 -8.76 -7.41 10.71
N ARG A 67 -7.67 -6.92 11.32
CA ARG A 67 -6.87 -7.67 12.30
C ARG A 67 -7.64 -8.28 13.46
N ILE A 68 -8.65 -7.58 13.95
CA ILE A 68 -9.48 -8.05 15.08
C ILE A 68 -10.38 -9.24 14.72
N LEU A 69 -10.54 -9.54 13.43
CA LEU A 69 -11.37 -10.63 12.92
C LEU A 69 -10.58 -11.92 12.66
N VAL A 70 -9.27 -11.94 12.93
CA VAL A 70 -8.42 -13.13 12.74
C VAL A 70 -8.55 -14.06 13.94
N PRO A 71 -9.23 -15.23 13.81
CA PRO A 71 -9.60 -16.04 14.97
C PRO A 71 -8.44 -16.79 15.63
N PHE A 72 -7.33 -16.94 14.92
CA PHE A 72 -6.14 -17.66 15.37
C PHE A 72 -4.97 -16.71 15.73
N ALA A 73 -5.20 -15.41 15.78
CA ALA A 73 -4.17 -14.45 16.18
C ALA A 73 -3.98 -14.45 17.71
N ASN A 74 -2.71 -14.47 18.12
CA ASN A 74 -2.35 -14.31 19.52
C ASN A 74 -2.30 -12.82 19.92
N GLU A 75 -1.97 -11.93 18.96
CA GLU A 75 -1.85 -10.50 19.18
C GLU A 75 -2.29 -9.69 17.96
N ASN A 76 -2.86 -8.51 18.24
CA ASN A 76 -3.26 -7.55 17.22
C ASN A 76 -2.39 -6.29 17.32
N ILE A 77 -1.60 -6.01 16.28
CA ILE A 77 -0.73 -4.84 16.21
C ILE A 77 -1.19 -3.93 15.08
N SER A 78 -1.05 -2.61 15.26
CA SER A 78 -1.42 -1.66 14.21
C SER A 78 -0.55 -1.84 12.98
N GLU A 79 -1.15 -1.66 11.79
CA GLU A 79 -0.42 -1.72 10.53
C GLU A 79 0.69 -0.65 10.45
N ILE A 80 0.53 0.47 11.15
CA ILE A 80 1.54 1.54 11.21
C ILE A 80 2.81 1.03 11.90
N SER A 81 2.66 0.37 13.04
CA SER A 81 3.78 -0.23 13.78
C SER A 81 4.43 -1.37 13.00
N CYS A 82 3.60 -2.19 12.31
CA CYS A 82 4.10 -3.29 11.50
C CYS A 82 4.89 -2.80 10.27
N HIS A 83 4.43 -1.74 9.59
CA HIS A 83 5.18 -1.11 8.49
C HIS A 83 6.50 -0.51 8.99
N ALA A 84 6.49 0.22 10.10
CA ALA A 84 7.71 0.78 10.69
C ALA A 84 8.73 -0.32 10.96
N ARG A 85 8.32 -1.39 11.64
CA ARG A 85 9.19 -2.51 12.01
C ARG A 85 9.67 -3.31 10.80
N GLY A 86 8.75 -3.65 9.88
CA GLY A 86 9.04 -4.48 8.72
C GLY A 86 9.95 -3.78 7.71
N VAL A 87 9.71 -2.49 7.43
CA VAL A 87 10.58 -1.72 6.53
C VAL A 87 11.96 -1.53 7.13
N ASN A 88 12.07 -1.19 8.42
CA ASN A 88 13.36 -1.07 9.08
C ASN A 88 14.12 -2.40 9.15
N HIS A 89 13.43 -3.54 9.30
CA HIS A 89 14.05 -4.86 9.24
C HIS A 89 14.69 -5.14 7.87
N CYS A 90 13.99 -4.78 6.77
CA CYS A 90 14.50 -4.96 5.41
C CYS A 90 15.57 -3.91 5.03
N PHE A 91 15.43 -2.70 5.55
CA PHE A 91 16.27 -1.54 5.24
C PHE A 91 16.62 -0.78 6.54
N PRO A 92 17.66 -1.21 7.29
CA PRO A 92 17.95 -0.69 8.63
C PRO A 92 18.24 0.81 8.72
N SER A 93 18.65 1.44 7.62
CA SER A 93 18.90 2.88 7.55
C SER A 93 17.65 3.73 7.39
N VAL A 94 16.50 3.13 6.98
CA VAL A 94 15.26 3.88 6.74
C VAL A 94 14.69 4.45 8.04
N ARG A 95 14.31 5.73 7.98
CA ARG A 95 13.66 6.47 9.07
C ARG A 95 12.29 7.00 8.69
N THR A 96 12.05 7.22 7.39
CA THR A 96 10.77 7.74 6.89
C THR A 96 10.16 6.76 5.89
N ILE A 97 8.88 6.45 6.05
CA ILE A 97 8.15 5.51 5.22
C ILE A 97 6.88 6.19 4.72
N LEU A 98 6.63 6.08 3.43
CA LEU A 98 5.34 6.39 2.81
C LEU A 98 4.64 5.07 2.48
N ASP A 99 3.63 4.71 3.27
CA ASP A 99 2.77 3.60 2.95
C ASP A 99 1.57 4.07 2.13
N MET A 100 1.47 3.55 0.90
CA MET A 100 0.40 3.89 -0.04
C MET A 100 -0.49 2.67 -0.24
N GLY A 101 -1.52 2.58 0.60
CA GLY A 101 -2.47 1.48 0.63
C GLY A 101 -3.60 1.58 -0.39
N GLY A 102 -4.54 0.63 -0.30
CA GLY A 102 -5.74 0.60 -1.14
C GLY A 102 -6.73 1.72 -0.85
N GLN A 103 -6.93 2.06 0.44
CA GLN A 103 -7.92 3.06 0.87
C GLN A 103 -7.32 4.19 1.70
N ASP A 104 -6.08 4.10 2.07
CA ASP A 104 -5.38 5.08 2.88
C ASP A 104 -3.95 5.35 2.38
N CYS A 105 -3.37 6.42 2.89
CA CYS A 105 -1.97 6.76 2.68
C CYS A 105 -1.39 7.23 4.01
N LYS A 106 -0.25 6.68 4.41
CA LYS A 106 0.39 6.96 5.69
C LYS A 106 1.81 7.43 5.49
N ALA A 107 2.17 8.53 6.16
CA ALA A 107 3.56 8.91 6.38
C ALA A 107 3.94 8.45 7.79
N ILE A 108 5.00 7.69 7.91
CA ILE A 108 5.45 7.08 9.17
C ILE A 108 6.91 7.44 9.38
N ARG A 109 7.27 7.87 10.58
CA ARG A 109 8.64 8.02 11.03
C ARG A 109 8.96 6.97 12.09
N CYS A 110 10.11 6.32 11.97
CA CYS A 110 10.59 5.32 12.92
C CYS A 110 12.00 5.65 13.42
N ASP A 111 12.34 5.07 14.58
CA ASP A 111 13.70 5.11 15.12
C ASP A 111 14.62 4.05 14.47
N GLU A 112 15.86 3.97 14.94
CA GLU A 112 16.87 2.98 14.48
C GLU A 112 16.49 1.52 14.75
N HIS A 113 15.54 1.29 15.65
CA HIS A 113 15.01 -0.03 15.97
C HIS A 113 13.70 -0.36 15.26
N GLY A 114 13.24 0.52 14.35
CA GLY A 114 11.97 0.38 13.65
C GLY A 114 10.74 0.59 14.52
N ARG A 115 10.87 1.30 15.66
CA ARG A 115 9.73 1.69 16.48
C ARG A 115 9.12 2.96 15.90
N MET A 116 7.79 2.96 15.74
CA MET A 116 7.07 4.13 15.25
C MET A 116 7.22 5.30 16.24
N VAL A 117 7.76 6.42 15.75
CA VAL A 117 7.96 7.66 16.52
C VAL A 117 6.86 8.67 16.25
N ASN A 118 6.47 8.81 14.98
CA ASN A 118 5.42 9.72 14.55
C ASN A 118 4.73 9.20 13.30
N PHE A 119 3.46 9.51 13.12
CA PHE A 119 2.76 9.21 11.88
C PHE A 119 1.66 10.22 11.60
N VAL A 120 1.34 10.33 10.33
CA VAL A 120 0.17 11.05 9.83
C VAL A 120 -0.46 10.22 8.74
N MET A 121 -1.78 10.08 8.78
CA MET A 121 -2.49 9.35 7.74
C MET A 121 -3.63 10.14 7.12
N ASN A 122 -3.94 9.78 5.88
CA ASN A 122 -5.13 10.17 5.17
C ASN A 122 -5.98 8.92 4.97
N ASP A 123 -6.98 8.72 5.82
CA ASP A 123 -7.89 7.59 5.84
C ASP A 123 -9.33 7.96 5.47
N LYS A 124 -9.63 9.26 5.40
CA LYS A 124 -10.99 9.78 5.15
C LYS A 124 -11.26 10.13 3.68
N CYS A 125 -10.24 10.07 2.84
CA CYS A 125 -10.35 10.48 1.45
C CYS A 125 -9.59 9.51 0.55
N ALA A 126 -10.30 8.90 -0.41
CA ALA A 126 -9.69 8.01 -1.41
C ALA A 126 -8.67 8.71 -2.32
N GLY A 127 -8.70 10.04 -2.39
CA GLY A 127 -7.74 10.82 -3.17
C GLY A 127 -6.31 10.60 -2.69
N GLY A 128 -5.46 10.08 -3.58
CA GLY A 128 -4.08 9.73 -3.25
C GLY A 128 -3.87 8.28 -2.78
N THR A 129 -4.88 7.43 -2.94
CA THR A 129 -4.82 6.01 -2.55
C THR A 129 -4.92 5.09 -3.77
N GLY A 130 -4.72 3.80 -3.58
CA GLY A 130 -4.88 2.79 -4.63
C GLY A 130 -6.27 2.81 -5.26
N ARG A 131 -7.32 3.02 -4.46
CA ARG A 131 -8.69 3.11 -4.94
C ARG A 131 -8.90 4.26 -5.93
N PHE A 132 -8.21 5.37 -5.73
CA PHE A 132 -8.25 6.48 -6.66
C PHE A 132 -7.66 6.11 -8.02
N LEU A 133 -6.50 5.43 -8.01
CA LEU A 133 -5.87 4.92 -9.23
C LEU A 133 -6.73 3.87 -9.93
N GLU A 134 -7.39 2.96 -9.18
CA GLU A 134 -8.33 1.99 -9.75
C GLU A 134 -9.48 2.67 -10.51
N ILE A 135 -10.14 3.65 -9.88
CA ILE A 135 -11.27 4.38 -10.49
C ILE A 135 -10.84 5.05 -11.80
N ILE A 136 -9.67 5.68 -11.83
CA ILE A 136 -9.22 6.36 -13.06
C ILE A 136 -8.74 5.35 -14.11
N ALA A 137 -8.12 4.24 -13.71
CA ALA A 137 -7.74 3.15 -14.60
C ALA A 137 -8.97 2.57 -15.34
N GLU A 138 -10.08 2.33 -14.59
CA GLU A 138 -11.37 1.91 -15.15
C GLU A 138 -11.91 2.94 -16.18
N VAL A 139 -11.93 4.22 -15.82
CA VAL A 139 -12.40 5.31 -16.70
C VAL A 139 -11.61 5.39 -17.99
N LEU A 140 -10.30 5.23 -17.90
CA LEU A 140 -9.40 5.30 -19.05
C LEU A 140 -9.34 3.98 -19.83
N ASN A 141 -9.97 2.92 -19.33
CA ASN A 141 -9.85 1.56 -19.88
C ASN A 141 -8.36 1.19 -20.05
N VAL A 142 -7.59 1.27 -18.97
CA VAL A 142 -6.18 0.90 -18.85
C VAL A 142 -6.04 -0.08 -17.69
N PRO A 143 -5.37 -1.22 -17.86
CA PRO A 143 -5.11 -2.14 -16.74
C PRO A 143 -4.38 -1.42 -15.59
N LEU A 144 -4.79 -1.65 -14.35
CA LEU A 144 -4.17 -1.03 -13.17
C LEU A 144 -2.65 -1.29 -13.10
N SER A 145 -2.22 -2.47 -13.54
CA SER A 145 -0.80 -2.84 -13.60
C SER A 145 0.02 -2.00 -14.58
N SER A 146 -0.61 -1.39 -15.57
CA SER A 146 0.06 -0.66 -16.66
C SER A 146 -0.02 0.86 -16.52
N ILE A 147 -0.84 1.39 -15.60
CA ILE A 147 -1.06 2.84 -15.49
C ILE A 147 0.23 3.65 -15.22
N GLY A 148 1.17 3.06 -14.50
CA GLY A 148 2.45 3.70 -14.24
C GLY A 148 3.33 3.82 -15.47
N GLU A 149 3.35 2.80 -16.30
CA GLU A 149 4.11 2.77 -17.57
C GLU A 149 3.49 3.72 -18.58
N VAL A 150 2.17 3.66 -18.73
CA VAL A 150 1.42 4.58 -19.60
C VAL A 150 1.59 6.04 -19.18
N ALA A 151 1.67 6.33 -17.88
CA ALA A 151 1.94 7.68 -17.41
C ALA A 151 3.35 8.17 -17.77
N LEU A 152 4.34 7.28 -17.84
CA LEU A 152 5.71 7.63 -18.25
C LEU A 152 5.84 7.95 -19.75
N GLU A 153 4.88 7.57 -20.58
CA GLU A 153 4.81 7.89 -22.01
C GLU A 153 4.24 9.31 -22.28
N SER A 154 3.87 10.02 -21.23
CA SER A 154 3.28 11.36 -21.33
C SER A 154 4.17 12.35 -22.07
N ARG A 155 3.55 13.19 -22.90
CA ARG A 155 4.19 14.26 -23.66
C ARG A 155 3.79 15.65 -23.19
N SER A 156 2.78 15.76 -22.34
CA SER A 156 2.30 17.03 -21.80
C SER A 156 1.86 16.88 -20.35
N ASN A 157 1.89 17.98 -19.60
CA ASN A 157 1.48 18.00 -18.21
C ASN A 157 0.04 18.53 -18.12
N ILE A 158 -0.92 17.62 -17.90
CA ILE A 158 -2.32 17.98 -17.68
C ILE A 158 -2.57 18.14 -16.20
N PRO A 159 -2.88 19.35 -15.70
CA PRO A 159 -3.11 19.55 -14.28
C PRO A 159 -4.41 18.86 -13.84
N PHE A 160 -4.34 18.04 -12.81
CA PHE A 160 -5.52 17.58 -12.07
C PHE A 160 -5.80 18.54 -10.93
N ASN A 161 -6.95 19.21 -10.98
CA ASN A 161 -7.36 20.19 -9.97
C ASN A 161 -8.13 19.53 -8.82
N THR A 162 -8.68 18.35 -9.06
CA THR A 162 -9.57 17.69 -8.13
C THR A 162 -8.94 16.45 -7.52
N ILE A 163 -8.85 16.43 -6.20
CA ILE A 163 -8.32 15.29 -5.43
C ILE A 163 -9.44 14.32 -5.03
N CYS A 164 -10.71 14.76 -5.13
CA CYS A 164 -11.85 13.91 -4.85
C CYS A 164 -12.05 12.91 -6.00
N ALA A 165 -12.03 11.60 -5.69
CA ALA A 165 -12.14 10.54 -6.69
C ALA A 165 -13.41 10.63 -7.56
N VAL A 166 -14.52 11.14 -6.99
CA VAL A 166 -15.78 11.32 -7.71
C VAL A 166 -15.65 12.40 -8.79
N PHE A 167 -15.10 13.55 -8.45
CA PHE A 167 -14.91 14.64 -9.41
C PHE A 167 -13.77 14.39 -10.38
N ALA A 168 -12.70 13.74 -9.93
CA ALA A 168 -11.59 13.36 -10.80
C ALA A 168 -12.01 12.41 -11.93
N LYS A 169 -13.00 11.54 -11.68
CA LYS A 169 -13.62 10.72 -12.73
C LYS A 169 -14.19 11.59 -13.85
N SER A 170 -14.98 12.61 -13.49
CA SER A 170 -15.58 13.53 -14.47
C SER A 170 -14.52 14.38 -15.17
N GLU A 171 -13.48 14.79 -14.45
CA GLU A 171 -12.35 15.57 -14.98
C GLU A 171 -11.56 14.74 -16.00
N ALA A 172 -11.23 13.48 -15.70
CA ALA A 172 -10.59 12.56 -16.65
C ALA A 172 -11.39 12.33 -17.92
N ILE A 173 -12.72 12.13 -17.80
CA ILE A 173 -13.62 12.02 -18.95
C ILE A 173 -13.61 13.30 -19.79
N SER A 174 -13.61 14.47 -19.14
CA SER A 174 -13.55 15.76 -19.83
C SER A 174 -12.27 15.91 -20.64
N TYR A 175 -11.12 15.51 -20.08
CA TYR A 175 -9.84 15.53 -20.80
C TYR A 175 -9.83 14.57 -22.00
N LEU A 176 -10.35 13.35 -21.84
CA LEU A 176 -10.49 12.41 -22.97
C LEU A 176 -11.33 13.01 -24.11
N ARG A 177 -12.47 13.63 -23.79
CA ARG A 177 -13.35 14.28 -24.79
C ARG A 177 -12.68 15.43 -25.52
N ARG A 178 -11.69 16.09 -24.88
CA ARG A 178 -10.88 17.16 -25.48
C ARG A 178 -9.67 16.62 -26.26
N GLY A 179 -9.54 15.30 -26.40
CA GLY A 179 -8.46 14.66 -27.16
C GLY A 179 -7.16 14.48 -26.41
N ALA A 180 -7.15 14.65 -25.08
CA ALA A 180 -5.95 14.37 -24.27
C ALA A 180 -5.60 12.88 -24.32
N SER A 181 -4.31 12.56 -24.37
CA SER A 181 -3.86 11.18 -24.32
C SER A 181 -4.06 10.58 -22.93
N LYS A 182 -4.24 9.26 -22.84
CA LYS A 182 -4.34 8.54 -21.57
C LYS A 182 -3.08 8.73 -20.73
N GLY A 183 -1.91 8.77 -21.38
CA GLY A 183 -0.61 9.01 -20.74
C GLY A 183 -0.55 10.37 -20.05
N ASP A 184 -0.99 11.43 -20.73
CA ASP A 184 -0.97 12.80 -20.19
C ASP A 184 -1.93 12.93 -18.99
N ILE A 185 -3.12 12.31 -19.08
CA ILE A 185 -4.09 12.28 -17.97
C ILE A 185 -3.51 11.55 -16.77
N LEU A 186 -2.91 10.37 -16.98
CA LEU A 186 -2.30 9.58 -15.90
C LEU A 186 -1.08 10.28 -15.30
N ALA A 187 -0.27 10.94 -16.10
CA ALA A 187 0.89 11.71 -15.59
C ALA A 187 0.45 12.87 -14.70
N GLY A 188 -0.57 13.62 -15.09
CA GLY A 188 -1.15 14.68 -14.27
C GLY A 188 -1.74 14.16 -12.97
N LEU A 189 -2.42 13.01 -13.03
CA LEU A 189 -2.94 12.33 -11.84
C LEU A 189 -1.82 11.92 -10.88
N HIS A 190 -0.74 11.28 -11.38
CA HIS A 190 0.41 10.88 -10.58
C HIS A 190 1.08 12.09 -9.94
N GLU A 191 1.22 13.20 -10.66
CA GLU A 191 1.75 14.47 -10.15
C GLU A 191 0.93 15.01 -8.97
N ALA A 192 -0.41 15.02 -9.10
CA ALA A 192 -1.31 15.47 -8.04
C ALA A 192 -1.21 14.58 -6.78
N ILE A 193 -1.16 13.26 -6.97
CA ILE A 193 -1.00 12.29 -5.88
C ILE A 193 0.37 12.44 -5.20
N ALA A 194 1.45 12.56 -5.97
CA ALA A 194 2.80 12.72 -5.45
C ALA A 194 2.94 14.01 -4.63
N THR A 195 2.39 15.12 -5.13
CA THR A 195 2.36 16.40 -4.40
C THR A 195 1.66 16.26 -3.05
N ARG A 196 0.51 15.58 -3.02
CA ARG A 196 -0.23 15.33 -1.78
C ARG A 196 0.54 14.45 -0.81
N SER A 197 1.17 13.39 -1.31
CA SER A 197 1.98 12.46 -0.52
C SER A 197 3.18 13.16 0.13
N VAL A 198 3.86 14.03 -0.61
CA VAL A 198 4.97 14.85 -0.07
C VAL A 198 4.48 15.82 1.00
N ASN A 199 3.30 16.43 0.82
CA ASN A 199 2.71 17.28 1.86
C ASN A 199 2.34 16.49 3.13
N LEU A 200 1.95 15.22 2.99
CA LEU A 200 1.74 14.32 4.13
C LEU A 200 3.06 14.01 4.83
N LEU A 201 4.12 13.68 4.07
CA LEU A 201 5.46 13.40 4.57
C LEU A 201 6.08 14.57 5.35
N LYS A 202 5.90 15.80 4.88
CA LYS A 202 6.40 17.00 5.57
C LYS A 202 5.85 17.14 7.00
N ARG A 203 4.68 16.56 7.27
CA ARG A 203 4.03 16.63 8.60
C ARG A 203 4.65 15.69 9.65
N VAL A 204 5.41 14.68 9.23
CA VAL A 204 6.12 13.77 10.15
C VAL A 204 7.60 14.15 10.34
N SER A 205 8.08 15.21 9.71
CA SER A 205 9.50 15.63 9.69
C SER A 205 10.39 14.55 9.04
N ILE A 206 10.58 14.69 7.73
CA ILE A 206 11.30 13.70 6.92
C ILE A 206 12.74 13.54 7.43
N GLU A 207 13.13 12.31 7.72
CA GLU A 207 14.50 11.90 8.01
C GLU A 207 14.97 10.89 6.95
N LYS A 208 16.26 10.93 6.59
CA LYS A 208 16.87 9.92 5.70
C LYS A 208 17.08 8.61 6.48
N ASP A 209 17.04 7.44 5.85
CA ASP A 209 16.63 7.23 4.48
C ASP A 209 15.11 7.09 4.38
N PHE A 210 14.60 7.15 3.13
CA PHE A 210 13.18 7.09 2.80
C PHE A 210 12.83 5.81 2.05
N SER A 211 11.67 5.23 2.35
CA SER A 211 11.12 4.06 1.64
C SER A 211 9.64 4.24 1.33
N ILE A 212 9.20 3.57 0.28
CA ILE A 212 7.78 3.47 -0.11
C ILE A 212 7.31 2.04 0.11
N SER A 213 6.17 1.86 0.74
CA SER A 213 5.49 0.57 0.91
C SER A 213 4.05 0.60 0.39
N GLY A 214 3.36 -0.53 0.46
CA GLY A 214 2.00 -0.67 -0.06
C GLY A 214 1.95 -1.01 -1.54
N GLY A 215 0.74 -1.26 -2.05
CA GLY A 215 0.53 -1.72 -3.43
C GLY A 215 1.00 -0.73 -4.49
N ILE A 216 0.90 0.57 -4.20
CA ILE A 216 1.30 1.65 -5.12
C ILE A 216 2.83 1.71 -5.30
N ALA A 217 3.64 1.17 -4.38
CA ALA A 217 5.09 1.08 -4.55
C ALA A 217 5.52 0.30 -5.82
N LYS A 218 4.63 -0.53 -6.37
CA LYS A 218 4.84 -1.24 -7.64
C LYS A 218 4.60 -0.37 -8.88
N ASN A 219 3.97 0.79 -8.72
CA ASN A 219 3.67 1.71 -9.81
C ASN A 219 4.89 2.57 -10.15
N LYS A 220 5.58 2.24 -11.24
CA LYS A 220 6.82 2.92 -11.66
C LYS A 220 6.62 4.42 -11.88
N GLY A 221 5.50 4.83 -12.48
CA GLY A 221 5.18 6.25 -12.71
C GLY A 221 5.03 7.02 -11.41
N MET A 222 4.38 6.42 -10.40
CA MET A 222 4.26 7.04 -9.07
C MET A 222 5.60 7.15 -8.36
N VAL A 223 6.40 6.08 -8.40
CA VAL A 223 7.75 6.10 -7.80
C VAL A 223 8.62 7.16 -8.45
N GLN A 224 8.55 7.30 -9.79
CA GLN A 224 9.29 8.35 -10.50
C GLN A 224 8.84 9.76 -10.06
N LYS A 225 7.53 10.00 -10.00
CA LYS A 225 6.99 11.30 -9.58
C LYS A 225 7.35 11.67 -8.14
N LEU A 226 7.41 10.68 -7.25
CA LEU A 226 7.85 10.91 -5.86
C LEU A 226 9.35 11.22 -5.76
N LYS A 227 10.18 10.65 -6.63
CA LYS A 227 11.62 10.95 -6.71
C LYS A 227 11.92 12.36 -7.22
N GLU A 228 11.05 12.90 -8.05
CA GLU A 228 11.17 14.25 -8.62
C GLU A 228 10.84 15.37 -7.61
N LYS A 229 10.25 15.03 -6.47
CA LYS A 229 9.79 15.95 -5.42
C LYS A 229 10.68 16.00 -4.20
#